data_46ed6510a3f23523acd098c863dfc1b6
#
_entry.id   46ed6510a3f23523acd098c863dfc1b6
#
_cell.length_a   1.000
_cell.length_b   1.000
_cell.length_c   1.000
_cell.angle_alpha   90.00
_cell.angle_beta   90.00
_cell.angle_gamma   90.00
#
_symmetry.space_group_name_H-M   'P 1'
#
loop_
_entity.id
_entity.type
_entity.pdbx_description
1 polymer ?
#
loop_
_entity_poly.entity_id
_entity_poly.type
_entity_poly.pdbx_seq_one_letter_code
_entity_poly.pdbx_strand_id
1 'polypeptide(L)'
;PYPILWVKGQHLMQLPIVAPAPVVTAHADVFRDLFENRCQFQHFQNYLTGLIVLDNKSLANITRCVLESADKTNLSRFFSEAPWFQERVNDRRLVYLLDQTKEIRGPKADALLILDDTLCEHVGSLFDYVDRHYNHGNDTYPLAHNPVTSHYVSGPVRFPMDLRLYRRYEECTQWETFVHQHFPDRSIPKTKKERARFHKEVDPILLADPNFQKLHHQFRTKIDLGIALLEAAIQHKVPFRVLLFDSWYLAEELVSMARYRKKDWISLLKKNRNLETNSFVLKDAVGTPIRLEGPHIAVEELVPLIPPTAYRAVTVGDKTYWTFTLAVRLPGLGKVR
;
A
#
# COMPACT_ATOMS: atom_id res chain seq x y z
N PRO A 1 27.70 5.61 -16.47
CA PRO A 1 27.20 6.88 -16.96
C PRO A 1 27.49 6.94 -18.46
N TYR A 2 26.43 6.87 -19.27
CA TYR A 2 26.57 7.06 -20.71
C TYR A 2 26.62 8.57 -20.99
N PRO A 3 27.49 9.06 -21.88
CA PRO A 3 27.56 10.48 -22.17
C PRO A 3 26.28 10.94 -22.89
N ILE A 4 25.56 11.86 -22.26
CA ILE A 4 24.46 12.58 -22.89
C ILE A 4 25.06 13.68 -23.72
N LEU A 5 25.05 13.53 -25.03
CA LEU A 5 25.40 14.59 -25.97
C LEU A 5 24.22 15.57 -26.09
N TRP A 6 24.31 16.74 -25.45
CA TRP A 6 23.38 17.84 -25.61
C TRP A 6 23.64 18.58 -26.91
N VAL A 7 22.73 18.47 -27.88
CA VAL A 7 22.69 19.35 -29.05
C VAL A 7 21.40 20.17 -28.97
N LYS A 8 21.53 21.49 -28.83
CA LYS A 8 20.40 22.44 -28.79
C LYS A 8 19.57 22.32 -30.08
N GLY A 9 18.28 21.93 -29.97
CA GLY A 9 17.30 22.06 -31.03
C GLY A 9 17.07 20.86 -31.94
N GLN A 10 17.65 19.69 -31.70
CA GLN A 10 17.38 18.47 -32.47
C GLN A 10 16.74 17.41 -31.57
N HIS A 11 15.75 16.67 -32.09
CA HIS A 11 15.22 15.48 -31.46
C HIS A 11 16.40 14.56 -31.10
N LEU A 12 16.63 14.32 -29.82
CA LEU A 12 17.63 13.36 -29.35
C LEU A 12 17.35 12.03 -30.04
N MET A 13 18.25 11.57 -30.88
CA MET A 13 18.15 10.25 -31.50
C MET A 13 18.39 9.24 -30.38
N GLN A 14 17.32 8.61 -29.91
CA GLN A 14 17.40 7.57 -28.90
C GLN A 14 18.01 6.32 -29.57
N LEU A 15 19.18 5.90 -29.11
CA LEU A 15 19.79 4.66 -29.59
C LEU A 15 18.91 3.47 -29.22
N PRO A 16 18.76 2.49 -30.15
CA PRO A 16 17.98 1.30 -29.87
C PRO A 16 18.63 0.44 -28.77
N ILE A 17 17.80 -0.22 -28.00
CA ILE A 17 18.22 -1.22 -27.02
C ILE A 17 18.54 -2.51 -27.81
N VAL A 18 19.83 -2.88 -27.86
CA VAL A 18 20.31 -4.03 -28.62
C VAL A 18 20.41 -5.32 -27.81
N ALA A 19 20.35 -5.22 -26.46
CA ALA A 19 20.41 -6.36 -25.55
C ALA A 19 19.78 -5.99 -24.21
N PRO A 20 19.36 -6.97 -23.39
CA PRO A 20 18.90 -6.71 -22.03
C PRO A 20 19.97 -5.99 -21.19
N ALA A 21 19.53 -5.11 -20.29
CA ALA A 21 20.43 -4.42 -19.36
C ALA A 21 21.24 -5.44 -18.53
N PRO A 22 22.54 -5.17 -18.23
CA PRO A 22 23.38 -6.12 -17.49
C PRO A 22 22.77 -6.61 -16.17
N VAL A 23 22.10 -5.74 -15.43
CA VAL A 23 21.38 -6.12 -14.20
C VAL A 23 20.24 -7.09 -14.49
N VAL A 24 19.52 -6.94 -15.60
CA VAL A 24 18.48 -7.89 -16.00
C VAL A 24 19.09 -9.23 -16.36
N THR A 25 20.15 -9.23 -17.17
CA THR A 25 20.86 -10.48 -17.55
C THR A 25 21.39 -11.22 -16.32
N ALA A 26 21.93 -10.50 -15.34
CA ALA A 26 22.51 -11.10 -14.13
C ALA A 26 21.47 -11.77 -13.23
N HIS A 27 20.20 -11.30 -13.23
CA HIS A 27 19.20 -11.71 -12.25
C HIS A 27 17.94 -12.35 -12.86
N ALA A 28 17.73 -12.31 -14.19
CA ALA A 28 16.48 -12.79 -14.79
C ALA A 28 16.38 -14.32 -14.88
N ASP A 29 17.48 -15.04 -14.92
CA ASP A 29 17.48 -16.50 -15.13
C ASP A 29 16.70 -17.29 -14.07
N VAL A 30 16.59 -16.77 -12.85
CA VAL A 30 15.78 -17.38 -11.78
C VAL A 30 14.28 -17.43 -12.10
N PHE A 31 13.81 -16.69 -13.11
CA PHE A 31 12.42 -16.62 -13.54
C PHE A 31 12.15 -17.44 -14.81
N ARG A 32 13.20 -18.01 -15.45
CA ARG A 32 13.09 -18.62 -16.77
C ARG A 32 12.01 -19.72 -16.84
N ASP A 33 11.93 -20.57 -15.83
CA ASP A 33 10.98 -21.69 -15.75
C ASP A 33 9.53 -21.26 -15.51
N LEU A 34 9.27 -19.98 -15.29
CA LEU A 34 7.93 -19.41 -15.17
C LEU A 34 7.30 -19.09 -16.53
N PHE A 35 8.07 -19.18 -17.62
CA PHE A 35 7.65 -18.91 -18.98
C PHE A 35 7.74 -20.19 -19.82
N GLU A 36 6.73 -20.44 -20.66
CA GLU A 36 6.65 -21.66 -21.47
C GLU A 36 7.77 -21.78 -22.49
N ASN A 37 8.26 -20.65 -23.02
CA ASN A 37 9.24 -20.65 -24.08
C ASN A 37 10.22 -19.48 -24.00
N ARG A 38 11.27 -19.56 -24.80
CA ARG A 38 12.34 -18.56 -24.84
C ARG A 38 11.82 -17.17 -25.24
N CYS A 39 10.83 -17.09 -26.14
CA CYS A 39 10.31 -15.81 -26.61
C CYS A 39 9.60 -15.04 -25.49
N GLN A 40 8.77 -15.72 -24.70
CA GLN A 40 8.12 -15.12 -23.53
C GLN A 40 9.16 -14.62 -22.52
N PHE A 41 10.17 -15.41 -22.22
CA PHE A 41 11.25 -15.00 -21.33
C PHE A 41 12.04 -13.79 -21.87
N GLN A 42 12.27 -13.73 -23.18
CA GLN A 42 12.91 -12.58 -23.83
C GLN A 42 12.04 -11.32 -23.74
N HIS A 43 10.71 -11.44 -23.92
CA HIS A 43 9.78 -10.33 -23.71
C HIS A 43 9.82 -9.81 -22.28
N PHE A 44 9.87 -10.71 -21.29
CA PHE A 44 10.05 -10.34 -19.88
C PHE A 44 11.36 -9.55 -19.66
N GLN A 45 12.50 -10.03 -20.18
CA GLN A 45 13.77 -9.33 -20.07
C GLN A 45 13.76 -7.96 -20.78
N ASN A 46 13.17 -7.88 -21.98
CA ASN A 46 13.07 -6.64 -22.74
C ASN A 46 12.17 -5.62 -22.01
N TYR A 47 11.08 -6.08 -21.42
CA TYR A 47 10.19 -5.22 -20.62
C TYR A 47 10.91 -4.66 -19.39
N LEU A 48 11.57 -5.51 -18.61
CA LEU A 48 12.35 -5.06 -17.43
C LEU A 48 13.44 -4.07 -17.84
N THR A 49 14.14 -4.35 -18.96
CA THR A 49 15.15 -3.44 -19.48
C THR A 49 14.55 -2.09 -19.84
N GLY A 50 13.41 -2.09 -20.55
CA GLY A 50 12.70 -0.86 -20.90
C GLY A 50 12.26 -0.06 -19.67
N LEU A 51 11.79 -0.73 -18.61
CA LEU A 51 11.45 -0.07 -17.35
C LEU A 51 12.64 0.60 -16.65
N ILE A 52 13.85 0.05 -16.84
CA ILE A 52 15.08 0.55 -16.20
C ILE A 52 15.70 1.70 -17.00
N VAL A 53 15.78 1.57 -18.34
CA VAL A 53 16.59 2.46 -19.17
C VAL A 53 15.81 3.56 -19.87
N LEU A 54 14.49 3.45 -20.01
CA LEU A 54 13.68 4.41 -20.75
C LEU A 54 12.92 5.37 -19.79
N ASP A 55 12.81 6.63 -20.18
CA ASP A 55 11.98 7.61 -19.45
C ASP A 55 10.49 7.32 -19.67
N ASN A 56 10.07 7.13 -20.94
CA ASN A 56 8.72 6.71 -21.27
C ASN A 56 8.60 5.19 -21.23
N LYS A 57 7.94 4.69 -20.20
CA LYS A 57 7.78 3.26 -19.86
C LYS A 57 6.55 2.61 -20.45
N SER A 58 5.88 3.25 -21.43
CA SER A 58 4.75 2.63 -22.12
C SER A 58 5.21 1.43 -22.96
N LEU A 59 4.37 0.40 -23.06
CA LEU A 59 4.66 -0.80 -23.85
C LEU A 59 5.02 -0.44 -25.31
N ALA A 60 4.27 0.51 -25.91
CA ALA A 60 4.52 0.99 -27.26
C ALA A 60 5.91 1.63 -27.42
N ASN A 61 6.38 2.38 -26.41
CA ASN A 61 7.71 2.98 -26.44
C ASN A 61 8.80 1.95 -26.22
N ILE A 62 8.64 1.04 -25.27
CA ILE A 62 9.58 -0.06 -25.01
C ILE A 62 9.78 -0.88 -26.29
N THR A 63 8.69 -1.31 -26.93
CA THR A 63 8.74 -2.09 -28.18
C THR A 63 9.44 -1.34 -29.30
N ARG A 64 9.23 -0.04 -29.44
CA ARG A 64 9.89 0.78 -30.47
C ARG A 64 11.39 0.94 -30.25
N CYS A 65 11.82 0.94 -28.99
CA CYS A 65 13.22 1.15 -28.62
C CYS A 65 14.05 -0.13 -28.59
N VAL A 66 13.43 -1.33 -28.56
CA VAL A 66 14.14 -2.61 -28.59
C VAL A 66 14.37 -3.06 -30.03
N LEU A 67 15.64 -3.26 -30.42
CA LEU A 67 16.03 -3.56 -31.82
C LEU A 67 15.46 -4.89 -32.34
N GLU A 68 15.42 -5.93 -31.50
CA GLU A 68 14.95 -7.28 -31.86
C GLU A 68 13.45 -7.47 -31.64
N SER A 69 12.70 -6.41 -31.40
CA SER A 69 11.26 -6.49 -31.25
C SER A 69 10.62 -6.72 -32.61
N ALA A 70 10.33 -7.96 -32.93
CA ALA A 70 9.82 -8.37 -34.26
C ALA A 70 8.44 -7.76 -34.60
N ASP A 71 7.62 -7.40 -33.61
CA ASP A 71 6.30 -6.79 -33.79
C ASP A 71 5.86 -6.04 -32.52
N LYS A 72 5.23 -4.87 -32.72
CA LYS A 72 4.66 -4.04 -31.65
C LYS A 72 3.58 -4.77 -30.86
N THR A 73 2.88 -5.72 -31.47
CA THR A 73 1.81 -6.50 -30.84
C THR A 73 2.32 -7.61 -29.93
N ASN A 74 3.54 -8.11 -30.14
CA ASN A 74 4.06 -9.27 -29.41
C ASN A 74 4.26 -8.99 -27.91
N LEU A 75 4.75 -7.81 -27.52
CA LEU A 75 4.89 -7.45 -26.12
C LEU A 75 3.51 -7.23 -25.45
N SER A 76 2.54 -6.67 -26.18
CA SER A 76 1.16 -6.55 -25.69
C SER A 76 0.52 -7.92 -25.47
N ARG A 77 0.64 -8.83 -26.45
CA ARG A 77 0.15 -10.21 -26.32
C ARG A 77 0.84 -11.00 -25.20
N PHE A 78 2.12 -10.75 -24.96
CA PHE A 78 2.81 -11.33 -23.82
C PHE A 78 2.12 -10.99 -22.49
N PHE A 79 1.59 -9.77 -22.33
CA PHE A 79 0.87 -9.37 -21.12
C PHE A 79 -0.59 -9.84 -21.08
N SER A 80 -1.28 -9.90 -22.24
CA SER A 80 -2.72 -10.19 -22.28
C SER A 80 -3.07 -11.65 -22.54
N GLU A 81 -2.20 -12.41 -23.21
CA GLU A 81 -2.54 -13.74 -23.75
C GLU A 81 -1.56 -14.84 -23.29
N ALA A 82 -0.31 -14.52 -22.92
CA ALA A 82 0.65 -15.53 -22.54
C ALA A 82 0.32 -16.12 -21.16
N PRO A 83 0.44 -17.44 -20.97
CA PRO A 83 -0.01 -18.16 -19.76
C PRO A 83 1.02 -18.08 -18.62
N TRP A 84 1.48 -16.90 -18.29
CA TRP A 84 2.30 -16.64 -17.10
C TRP A 84 1.47 -15.90 -16.05
N PHE A 85 1.84 -16.06 -14.78
CA PHE A 85 1.11 -15.48 -13.65
C PHE A 85 2.00 -14.54 -12.88
N GLN A 86 1.57 -13.30 -12.73
CA GLN A 86 2.30 -12.26 -12.00
C GLN A 86 2.56 -12.66 -10.53
N GLU A 87 1.64 -13.39 -9.92
CA GLU A 87 1.79 -13.89 -8.55
C GLU A 87 3.00 -14.82 -8.44
N ARG A 88 3.16 -15.75 -9.38
CA ARG A 88 4.31 -16.68 -9.39
C ARG A 88 5.63 -15.95 -9.62
N VAL A 89 5.62 -14.90 -10.45
CA VAL A 89 6.80 -14.03 -10.65
C VAL A 89 7.11 -13.28 -9.36
N ASN A 90 6.11 -12.72 -8.67
CA ASN A 90 6.30 -12.04 -7.39
C ASN A 90 6.80 -12.98 -6.30
N ASP A 91 6.22 -14.18 -6.19
CA ASP A 91 6.65 -15.22 -5.24
C ASP A 91 8.11 -15.58 -5.44
N ARG A 92 8.51 -15.83 -6.70
CA ARG A 92 9.90 -16.13 -7.06
C ARG A 92 10.83 -14.96 -6.72
N ARG A 93 10.41 -13.73 -7.03
CA ARG A 93 11.16 -12.50 -6.71
C ARG A 93 11.37 -12.37 -5.20
N LEU A 94 10.37 -12.63 -4.39
CA LEU A 94 10.47 -12.54 -2.93
C LEU A 94 11.43 -13.58 -2.37
N VAL A 95 11.31 -14.83 -2.81
CA VAL A 95 12.23 -15.91 -2.39
C VAL A 95 13.66 -15.53 -2.78
N TYR A 96 13.87 -15.08 -4.02
CA TYR A 96 15.19 -14.67 -4.50
C TYR A 96 15.77 -13.51 -3.69
N LEU A 97 14.99 -12.43 -3.46
CA LEU A 97 15.46 -11.27 -2.70
C LEU A 97 15.76 -11.64 -1.23
N LEU A 98 14.93 -12.47 -0.62
CA LEU A 98 15.17 -12.94 0.75
C LEU A 98 16.42 -13.81 0.85
N ASP A 99 16.76 -14.58 -0.15
CA ASP A 99 17.99 -15.35 -0.21
C ASP A 99 19.21 -14.45 -0.42
N GLN A 100 19.19 -13.61 -1.45
CA GLN A 100 20.30 -12.72 -1.80
C GLN A 100 20.64 -11.70 -0.71
N THR A 101 19.69 -11.35 0.15
CA THR A 101 19.90 -10.38 1.22
C THR A 101 20.18 -11.00 2.59
N LYS A 102 20.23 -12.33 2.68
CA LYS A 102 20.29 -13.05 3.95
C LYS A 102 21.42 -12.59 4.86
N GLU A 103 22.62 -12.41 4.32
CA GLU A 103 23.84 -12.10 5.08
C GLU A 103 23.96 -10.61 5.46
N ILE A 104 23.23 -9.73 4.77
CA ILE A 104 23.30 -8.27 4.99
C ILE A 104 22.08 -7.70 5.74
N ARG A 105 21.10 -8.55 6.07
CA ARG A 105 19.93 -8.13 6.86
C ARG A 105 20.33 -7.85 8.30
N GLY A 106 19.69 -6.84 8.88
CA GLY A 106 19.76 -6.59 10.33
C GLY A 106 19.03 -7.67 11.15
N PRO A 107 19.09 -7.58 12.47
CA PRO A 107 18.40 -8.50 13.37
C PRO A 107 16.89 -8.54 13.08
N LYS A 108 16.30 -9.73 13.15
CA LYS A 108 14.85 -9.91 12.96
C LYS A 108 14.02 -9.06 13.94
N ALA A 109 14.54 -8.80 15.14
CA ALA A 109 13.88 -7.99 16.16
C ALA A 109 13.61 -6.55 15.69
N ASP A 110 14.48 -6.01 14.82
CA ASP A 110 14.42 -4.64 14.32
C ASP A 110 13.82 -4.56 12.91
N ALA A 111 13.48 -5.72 12.33
CA ALA A 111 12.94 -5.76 10.97
C ALA A 111 11.45 -5.40 10.94
N LEU A 112 11.09 -4.59 9.96
CA LEU A 112 9.77 -4.01 9.77
C LEU A 112 9.07 -4.57 8.54
N LEU A 113 7.76 -4.76 8.64
CA LEU A 113 6.84 -4.78 7.51
C LEU A 113 6.03 -3.49 7.55
N ILE A 114 6.12 -2.68 6.52
CA ILE A 114 5.45 -1.38 6.43
C ILE A 114 4.24 -1.53 5.51
N LEU A 115 3.06 -1.11 5.98
CA LEU A 115 1.84 -1.00 5.17
C LEU A 115 1.54 0.46 4.92
N ASP A 116 1.28 0.79 3.66
CA ASP A 116 0.89 2.13 3.23
C ASP A 116 0.09 2.06 1.93
N ASP A 117 -0.57 3.14 1.55
CA ASP A 117 -1.22 3.26 0.25
C ASP A 117 -0.77 4.53 -0.47
N THR A 118 -0.88 4.51 -1.79
CA THR A 118 -0.51 5.65 -2.62
C THR A 118 -1.50 5.83 -3.75
N LEU A 119 -1.51 7.01 -4.35
CA LEU A 119 -2.29 7.29 -5.55
C LEU A 119 -1.37 7.31 -6.77
N CYS A 120 -1.69 6.48 -7.75
CA CYS A 120 -1.07 6.50 -9.07
C CYS A 120 -2.04 7.20 -10.02
N GLU A 121 -1.86 8.51 -10.21
CA GLU A 121 -2.76 9.34 -11.00
C GLU A 121 -2.67 9.04 -12.50
N HIS A 122 -3.80 9.09 -13.19
CA HIS A 122 -3.95 8.85 -14.62
C HIS A 122 -4.65 10.01 -15.32
N VAL A 123 -4.29 10.27 -16.56
CA VAL A 123 -4.92 11.30 -17.40
C VAL A 123 -6.21 10.79 -18.07
N GLY A 124 -6.35 9.47 -18.23
CA GLY A 124 -7.49 8.84 -18.92
C GLY A 124 -8.28 7.89 -18.02
N SER A 125 -9.50 7.58 -18.44
CA SER A 125 -10.44 6.67 -17.77
C SER A 125 -10.49 5.26 -18.38
N LEU A 126 -9.67 4.98 -19.41
CA LEU A 126 -9.68 3.71 -20.16
C LEU A 126 -8.83 2.61 -19.51
N PHE A 127 -8.40 2.81 -18.27
CA PHE A 127 -7.67 1.80 -17.50
C PHE A 127 -8.63 1.05 -16.60
N ASP A 128 -8.51 -0.28 -16.55
CA ASP A 128 -9.25 -1.09 -15.60
C ASP A 128 -8.93 -0.69 -14.16
N TYR A 129 -9.94 -0.64 -13.30
CA TYR A 129 -9.82 -0.32 -11.87
C TYR A 129 -9.35 1.11 -11.55
N VAL A 130 -9.38 2.04 -12.49
CA VAL A 130 -9.17 3.47 -12.24
C VAL A 130 -10.45 4.08 -11.69
N ASP A 131 -10.37 4.62 -10.48
CA ASP A 131 -11.47 5.28 -9.79
C ASP A 131 -11.08 6.72 -9.39
N ARG A 132 -12.07 7.56 -9.04
CA ARG A 132 -11.80 8.88 -8.46
C ARG A 132 -11.49 8.74 -6.98
N HIS A 133 -10.27 9.08 -6.58
CA HIS A 133 -9.82 9.04 -5.19
C HIS A 133 -9.53 10.45 -4.68
N TYR A 134 -9.82 10.68 -3.39
CA TYR A 134 -9.45 11.93 -2.74
C TYR A 134 -7.94 11.95 -2.45
N ASN A 135 -7.26 12.97 -2.96
CA ASN A 135 -5.84 13.21 -2.70
C ASN A 135 -5.71 14.25 -1.57
N HIS A 136 -5.28 13.80 -0.38
CA HIS A 136 -5.08 14.64 0.80
C HIS A 136 -3.94 15.67 0.65
N GLY A 137 -3.05 15.49 -0.34
CA GLY A 137 -1.92 16.38 -0.54
C GLY A 137 -2.27 17.70 -1.24
N ASN A 138 -3.34 17.69 -2.04
CA ASN A 138 -3.76 18.85 -2.85
C ASN A 138 -5.28 19.08 -2.88
N ASP A 139 -6.03 18.38 -2.03
CA ASP A 139 -7.50 18.46 -1.89
C ASP A 139 -8.27 18.25 -3.22
N THR A 140 -7.77 17.36 -4.09
CA THR A 140 -8.37 17.05 -5.37
C THR A 140 -8.93 15.62 -5.43
N TYR A 141 -9.69 15.31 -6.51
CA TYR A 141 -10.22 13.98 -6.79
C TYR A 141 -9.72 13.48 -8.15
N PRO A 142 -8.44 13.15 -8.31
CA PRO A 142 -7.91 12.61 -9.56
C PRO A 142 -8.48 11.24 -9.88
N LEU A 143 -8.46 10.88 -11.17
CA LEU A 143 -8.55 9.49 -11.60
C LEU A 143 -7.23 8.80 -11.25
N ALA A 144 -7.28 7.72 -10.48
CA ALA A 144 -6.08 7.05 -10.02
C ALA A 144 -6.32 5.57 -9.74
N HIS A 145 -5.25 4.78 -9.82
CA HIS A 145 -5.17 3.54 -9.07
C HIS A 145 -4.76 3.85 -7.63
N ASN A 146 -5.32 3.11 -6.68
CA ASN A 146 -4.96 3.24 -5.26
C ASN A 146 -4.43 1.89 -4.75
N PRO A 147 -3.15 1.55 -5.00
CA PRO A 147 -2.55 0.36 -4.44
C PRO A 147 -2.28 0.53 -2.93
N VAL A 148 -2.74 -0.43 -2.14
CA VAL A 148 -2.24 -0.71 -0.80
C VAL A 148 -0.99 -1.56 -0.97
N THR A 149 0.11 -1.17 -0.35
CA THR A 149 1.43 -1.76 -0.55
C THR A 149 2.02 -2.27 0.75
N SER A 150 2.89 -3.26 0.65
CA SER A 150 3.73 -3.70 1.75
C SER A 150 5.21 -3.62 1.39
N HIS A 151 6.04 -3.15 2.34
CA HIS A 151 7.47 -2.99 2.18
C HIS A 151 8.22 -3.67 3.33
N TYR A 152 9.28 -4.38 3.01
CA TYR A 152 10.19 -4.97 3.99
C TYR A 152 11.41 -4.08 4.22
N VAL A 153 11.77 -3.89 5.49
CA VAL A 153 12.96 -3.14 5.90
C VAL A 153 13.71 -3.92 6.98
N SER A 154 15.01 -4.13 6.81
CA SER A 154 15.86 -4.81 7.78
C SER A 154 17.31 -4.35 7.63
N GLY A 155 17.79 -3.47 8.51
CA GLY A 155 19.09 -2.83 8.37
C GLY A 155 19.20 -2.04 7.04
N PRO A 156 20.21 -2.32 6.21
CA PRO A 156 20.36 -1.65 4.91
C PRO A 156 19.39 -2.17 3.84
N VAL A 157 18.75 -3.32 4.08
CA VAL A 157 17.87 -3.98 3.12
C VAL A 157 16.48 -3.36 3.15
N ARG A 158 16.00 -2.95 1.98
CA ARG A 158 14.64 -2.47 1.80
C ARG A 158 14.13 -2.82 0.41
N PHE A 159 12.93 -3.39 0.32
CA PHE A 159 12.28 -3.66 -0.97
C PHE A 159 10.76 -3.77 -0.83
N PRO A 160 10.01 -3.45 -1.89
CA PRO A 160 8.58 -3.68 -1.93
C PRO A 160 8.29 -5.19 -1.93
N MET A 161 7.31 -5.59 -1.13
CA MET A 161 6.89 -6.98 -1.01
C MET A 161 5.79 -7.31 -2.00
N ASP A 162 4.66 -6.66 -1.84
CA ASP A 162 3.45 -6.94 -2.59
C ASP A 162 2.55 -5.70 -2.61
N LEU A 163 1.56 -5.72 -3.48
CA LEU A 163 0.53 -4.69 -3.57
C LEU A 163 -0.84 -5.31 -3.85
N ARG A 164 -1.90 -4.61 -3.43
CA ARG A 164 -3.30 -4.92 -3.74
C ARG A 164 -4.01 -3.65 -4.16
N LEU A 165 -4.72 -3.67 -5.28
CA LEU A 165 -5.48 -2.52 -5.74
C LEU A 165 -6.75 -2.35 -4.89
N TYR A 166 -6.91 -1.17 -4.30
CA TYR A 166 -8.13 -0.78 -3.65
C TYR A 166 -9.09 -0.15 -4.66
N ARG A 167 -10.33 -0.60 -4.62
CA ARG A 167 -11.44 0.03 -5.35
C ARG A 167 -12.44 0.62 -4.37
N ARG A 168 -13.03 1.74 -4.73
CA ARG A 168 -14.13 2.30 -3.96
C ARG A 168 -15.33 1.35 -3.98
N TYR A 169 -16.09 1.30 -2.89
CA TYR A 169 -17.26 0.43 -2.75
C TYR A 169 -18.24 0.58 -3.94
N GLU A 170 -18.64 1.81 -4.20
CA GLU A 170 -19.62 2.12 -5.25
C GLU A 170 -19.15 1.70 -6.64
N GLU A 171 -17.86 1.91 -6.93
CA GLU A 171 -17.27 1.50 -8.23
C GLU A 171 -17.11 -0.02 -8.32
N CYS A 172 -16.63 -0.66 -7.24
CA CYS A 172 -16.48 -2.11 -7.21
C CYS A 172 -17.83 -2.84 -7.38
N THR A 173 -18.87 -2.32 -6.75
CA THR A 173 -20.20 -2.93 -6.77
C THR A 173 -21.07 -2.45 -7.92
N GLN A 174 -20.60 -1.49 -8.74
CA GLN A 174 -21.42 -0.80 -9.74
C GLN A 174 -22.71 -0.21 -9.13
N TRP A 175 -22.58 0.31 -7.91
CA TRP A 175 -23.67 0.69 -7.04
C TRP A 175 -24.68 1.65 -7.71
N GLU A 176 -24.20 2.70 -8.37
CA GLU A 176 -25.06 3.68 -9.04
C GLU A 176 -25.93 3.03 -10.13
N THR A 177 -25.37 2.07 -10.86
CA THR A 177 -26.11 1.32 -11.90
C THR A 177 -27.27 0.54 -11.28
N PHE A 178 -26.99 -0.20 -10.17
CA PHE A 178 -28.03 -0.96 -9.50
C PHE A 178 -29.07 -0.05 -8.82
N VAL A 179 -28.67 1.11 -8.27
CA VAL A 179 -29.60 2.10 -7.74
C VAL A 179 -30.55 2.59 -8.83
N HIS A 180 -30.04 2.96 -10.01
CA HIS A 180 -30.90 3.40 -11.12
C HIS A 180 -31.83 2.30 -11.64
N GLN A 181 -31.40 1.04 -11.61
CA GLN A 181 -32.24 -0.10 -12.00
C GLN A 181 -33.37 -0.38 -11.00
N HIS A 182 -33.08 -0.36 -9.71
CA HIS A 182 -34.04 -0.70 -8.66
C HIS A 182 -34.87 0.50 -8.18
N PHE A 183 -34.37 1.72 -8.38
CA PHE A 183 -34.98 2.97 -7.90
C PHE A 183 -34.94 4.06 -8.97
N PRO A 184 -35.57 3.85 -10.15
CA PRO A 184 -35.45 4.76 -11.28
C PRO A 184 -35.92 6.19 -11.00
N ASP A 185 -36.86 6.35 -10.07
CA ASP A 185 -37.44 7.66 -9.69
C ASP A 185 -36.66 8.37 -8.57
N ARG A 186 -35.60 7.77 -8.04
CA ARG A 186 -34.79 8.35 -6.96
C ARG A 186 -33.47 8.95 -7.48
N SER A 187 -33.22 10.20 -7.13
CA SER A 187 -31.94 10.84 -7.40
C SER A 187 -30.90 10.48 -6.36
N ILE A 188 -29.68 10.18 -6.79
CA ILE A 188 -28.55 9.88 -5.91
C ILE A 188 -28.04 11.18 -5.26
N PRO A 189 -28.00 11.26 -3.90
CA PRO A 189 -27.55 12.45 -3.21
C PRO A 189 -26.08 12.76 -3.49
N LYS A 190 -25.73 14.05 -3.59
CA LYS A 190 -24.38 14.55 -3.85
C LYS A 190 -23.55 14.76 -2.57
N THR A 191 -24.22 15.10 -1.43
CA THR A 191 -23.51 15.35 -0.19
C THR A 191 -23.15 14.05 0.53
N LYS A 192 -21.97 14.00 1.14
CA LYS A 192 -21.49 12.81 1.87
C LYS A 192 -22.47 12.31 2.92
N LYS A 193 -23.11 13.23 3.67
CA LYS A 193 -24.03 12.90 4.76
C LYS A 193 -25.33 12.28 4.25
N GLU A 194 -25.90 12.87 3.21
CA GLU A 194 -27.13 12.35 2.59
C GLU A 194 -26.88 11.04 1.86
N ARG A 195 -25.75 10.95 1.14
CA ARG A 195 -25.33 9.72 0.45
C ARG A 195 -25.15 8.56 1.43
N ALA A 196 -24.54 8.80 2.59
CA ALA A 196 -24.42 7.80 3.64
C ALA A 196 -25.77 7.35 4.24
N ARG A 197 -26.78 8.23 4.31
CA ARG A 197 -28.15 7.85 4.68
C ARG A 197 -28.81 7.03 3.59
N PHE A 198 -28.65 7.45 2.35
CA PHE A 198 -29.21 6.79 1.19
C PHE A 198 -28.67 5.35 1.07
N HIS A 199 -27.36 5.13 1.28
CA HIS A 199 -26.78 3.79 1.37
C HIS A 199 -27.49 2.91 2.42
N LYS A 200 -27.73 3.43 3.62
CA LYS A 200 -28.42 2.67 4.67
C LYS A 200 -29.83 2.23 4.29
N GLU A 201 -30.48 2.98 3.42
CA GLU A 201 -31.83 2.66 2.95
C GLU A 201 -31.81 1.67 1.79
N VAL A 202 -30.93 1.87 0.80
CA VAL A 202 -30.98 1.11 -0.46
C VAL A 202 -30.13 -0.16 -0.44
N ASP A 203 -28.97 -0.17 0.25
CA ASP A 203 -28.05 -1.30 0.22
C ASP A 203 -28.68 -2.61 0.71
N PRO A 204 -29.55 -2.64 1.78
CA PRO A 204 -30.24 -3.87 2.16
C PRO A 204 -31.14 -4.44 1.06
N ILE A 205 -31.71 -3.57 0.22
CA ILE A 205 -32.59 -3.97 -0.92
C ILE A 205 -31.72 -4.47 -2.06
N LEU A 206 -30.63 -3.76 -2.39
CA LEU A 206 -29.67 -4.17 -3.44
C LEU A 206 -29.01 -5.51 -3.12
N LEU A 207 -28.74 -5.79 -1.84
CA LEU A 207 -28.16 -7.08 -1.40
C LEU A 207 -29.09 -8.28 -1.63
N ALA A 208 -30.38 -8.06 -1.88
CA ALA A 208 -31.30 -9.11 -2.30
C ALA A 208 -31.12 -9.49 -3.79
N ASP A 209 -30.49 -8.63 -4.61
CA ASP A 209 -30.14 -8.95 -6.00
C ASP A 209 -28.88 -9.82 -6.05
N PRO A 210 -28.94 -11.03 -6.62
CA PRO A 210 -27.80 -11.95 -6.69
C PRO A 210 -26.56 -11.39 -7.42
N ASN A 211 -26.79 -10.52 -8.44
CA ASN A 211 -25.69 -9.93 -9.20
C ASN A 211 -24.97 -8.86 -8.37
N PHE A 212 -25.74 -8.00 -7.68
CA PHE A 212 -25.17 -7.03 -6.76
C PHE A 212 -24.43 -7.72 -5.61
N GLN A 213 -25.05 -8.75 -5.02
CA GLN A 213 -24.44 -9.54 -3.94
C GLN A 213 -23.10 -10.14 -4.35
N LYS A 214 -22.98 -10.67 -5.58
CA LYS A 214 -21.72 -11.18 -6.12
C LYS A 214 -20.63 -10.12 -6.17
N LEU A 215 -20.95 -8.91 -6.64
CA LEU A 215 -20.01 -7.79 -6.68
C LEU A 215 -19.67 -7.29 -5.26
N HIS A 216 -20.67 -7.22 -4.37
CA HIS A 216 -20.48 -6.86 -2.98
C HIS A 216 -19.50 -7.82 -2.27
N HIS A 217 -19.58 -9.11 -2.51
CA HIS A 217 -18.64 -10.09 -1.96
C HIS A 217 -17.20 -9.93 -2.48
N GLN A 218 -16.99 -9.28 -3.60
CA GLN A 218 -15.66 -8.98 -4.14
C GLN A 218 -15.03 -7.74 -3.52
N PHE A 219 -15.83 -6.84 -2.95
CA PHE A 219 -15.33 -5.64 -2.32
C PHE A 219 -14.43 -5.97 -1.12
N ARG A 220 -13.32 -5.24 -1.02
CA ARG A 220 -12.40 -5.30 0.11
C ARG A 220 -12.07 -3.89 0.58
N THR A 221 -12.13 -3.67 1.88
CA THR A 221 -11.65 -2.43 2.48
C THR A 221 -10.12 -2.36 2.43
N LYS A 222 -9.54 -1.18 2.61
CA LYS A 222 -8.07 -1.05 2.75
C LYS A 222 -7.54 -1.85 3.95
N ILE A 223 -8.33 -2.03 5.00
CA ILE A 223 -7.97 -2.87 6.14
C ILE A 223 -7.90 -4.33 5.74
N ASP A 224 -8.88 -4.85 5.00
CA ASP A 224 -8.86 -6.23 4.48
C ASP A 224 -7.65 -6.46 3.58
N LEU A 225 -7.32 -5.48 2.72
CA LEU A 225 -6.13 -5.56 1.86
C LEU A 225 -4.83 -5.52 2.68
N GLY A 226 -4.76 -4.70 3.72
CA GLY A 226 -3.62 -4.66 4.65
C GLY A 226 -3.44 -5.99 5.40
N ILE A 227 -4.54 -6.62 5.84
CA ILE A 227 -4.52 -7.96 6.45
C ILE A 227 -4.02 -9.00 5.45
N ALA A 228 -4.52 -8.97 4.21
CA ALA A 228 -4.08 -9.90 3.17
C ALA A 228 -2.57 -9.76 2.86
N LEU A 229 -2.04 -8.53 2.83
CA LEU A 229 -0.61 -8.27 2.66
C LEU A 229 0.22 -8.76 3.85
N LEU A 230 -0.26 -8.59 5.08
CA LEU A 230 0.36 -9.14 6.27
C LEU A 230 0.42 -10.68 6.21
N GLU A 231 -0.69 -11.32 5.84
CA GLU A 231 -0.75 -12.78 5.70
C GLU A 231 0.17 -13.29 4.60
N ALA A 232 0.22 -12.62 3.44
CA ALA A 232 1.15 -12.96 2.37
C ALA A 232 2.61 -12.90 2.84
N ALA A 233 3.01 -11.86 3.59
CA ALA A 233 4.34 -11.75 4.17
C ALA A 233 4.65 -12.90 5.15
N ILE A 234 3.67 -13.35 5.92
CA ILE A 234 3.80 -14.51 6.83
C ILE A 234 3.95 -15.82 6.04
N GLN A 235 3.14 -16.04 5.01
CA GLN A 235 3.21 -17.22 4.13
C GLN A 235 4.57 -17.34 3.46
N HIS A 236 5.13 -16.21 2.98
CA HIS A 236 6.49 -16.13 2.42
C HIS A 236 7.61 -16.22 3.48
N LYS A 237 7.27 -16.41 4.76
CA LYS A 237 8.22 -16.51 5.87
C LYS A 237 9.16 -15.30 5.97
N VAL A 238 8.66 -14.12 5.63
CA VAL A 238 9.44 -12.87 5.72
C VAL A 238 9.89 -12.66 7.17
N PRO A 239 11.19 -12.42 7.42
CA PRO A 239 11.71 -12.35 8.77
C PRO A 239 11.56 -10.94 9.37
N PHE A 240 10.34 -10.50 9.67
CA PHE A 240 10.07 -9.25 10.37
C PHE A 240 9.48 -9.50 11.77
N ARG A 241 9.62 -8.52 12.65
CA ARG A 241 9.04 -8.50 13.99
C ARG A 241 7.91 -7.50 14.10
N VAL A 242 8.06 -6.32 13.53
CA VAL A 242 7.19 -5.17 13.75
C VAL A 242 6.41 -4.85 12.48
N LEU A 243 5.10 -4.68 12.62
CA LEU A 243 4.21 -4.13 11.59
C LEU A 243 4.11 -2.63 11.82
N LEU A 244 4.47 -1.82 10.81
CA LEU A 244 4.40 -0.36 10.83
C LEU A 244 3.32 0.11 9.86
N PHE A 245 2.43 0.98 10.31
CA PHE A 245 1.37 1.54 9.48
C PHE A 245 0.91 2.90 10.00
N ASP A 246 0.24 3.67 9.17
CA ASP A 246 -0.28 4.98 9.56
C ASP A 246 -1.58 4.89 10.37
N SER A 247 -2.09 6.03 10.85
CA SER A 247 -3.32 6.09 11.65
C SER A 247 -4.59 5.67 10.91
N TRP A 248 -4.54 5.59 9.59
CA TRP A 248 -5.66 5.17 8.75
C TRP A 248 -5.92 3.66 8.85
N TYR A 249 -4.82 2.89 9.00
CA TYR A 249 -4.88 1.44 9.19
C TYR A 249 -5.07 1.02 10.65
N LEU A 250 -5.18 1.96 11.61
CA LEU A 250 -5.32 1.65 13.02
C LEU A 250 -6.75 1.18 13.35
N ALA A 251 -7.04 -0.06 12.97
CA ALA A 251 -8.30 -0.75 13.18
C ALA A 251 -8.09 -2.02 14.03
N GLU A 252 -9.15 -2.42 14.73
CA GLU A 252 -9.13 -3.58 15.63
C GLU A 252 -8.78 -4.87 14.87
N GLU A 253 -9.28 -5.03 13.67
CA GLU A 253 -9.10 -6.21 12.83
C GLU A 253 -7.63 -6.42 12.47
N LEU A 254 -6.93 -5.37 12.01
CA LEU A 254 -5.51 -5.44 11.66
C LEU A 254 -4.63 -5.67 12.89
N VAL A 255 -4.92 -4.96 13.99
CA VAL A 255 -4.17 -5.09 15.24
C VAL A 255 -4.36 -6.49 15.85
N SER A 256 -5.57 -7.02 15.83
CA SER A 256 -5.90 -8.36 16.32
C SER A 256 -5.20 -9.43 15.49
N MET A 257 -5.15 -9.26 14.16
CA MET A 257 -4.41 -10.15 13.27
C MET A 257 -2.90 -10.11 13.56
N ALA A 258 -2.31 -8.92 13.72
CA ALA A 258 -0.89 -8.78 14.07
C ALA A 258 -0.57 -9.50 15.38
N ARG A 259 -1.39 -9.32 16.41
CA ARG A 259 -1.25 -10.02 17.71
C ARG A 259 -1.40 -11.54 17.57
N TYR A 260 -2.40 -12.01 16.83
CA TYR A 260 -2.60 -13.42 16.55
C TYR A 260 -1.37 -14.05 15.89
N ARG A 261 -0.73 -13.32 14.97
CA ARG A 261 0.53 -13.72 14.30
C ARG A 261 1.79 -13.44 15.14
N LYS A 262 1.64 -13.02 16.42
CA LYS A 262 2.74 -12.70 17.36
C LYS A 262 3.69 -11.64 16.78
N LYS A 263 3.12 -10.62 16.16
CA LYS A 263 3.84 -9.45 15.66
C LYS A 263 3.56 -8.26 16.56
N ASP A 264 4.60 -7.50 16.82
CA ASP A 264 4.46 -6.18 17.42
C ASP A 264 3.97 -5.21 16.32
N TRP A 265 3.43 -4.08 16.72
CA TRP A 265 2.98 -3.07 15.77
C TRP A 265 3.25 -1.66 16.27
N ILE A 266 3.44 -0.74 15.33
CA ILE A 266 3.62 0.69 15.56
C ILE A 266 2.71 1.44 14.59
N SER A 267 1.99 2.43 15.10
CA SER A 267 1.13 3.31 14.31
C SER A 267 1.10 4.71 14.90
N LEU A 268 0.79 5.68 14.04
CA LEU A 268 0.41 7.01 14.50
C LEU A 268 -0.98 6.96 15.15
N LEU A 269 -1.16 7.70 16.22
CA LEU A 269 -2.44 7.87 16.90
C LEU A 269 -3.03 9.24 16.55
N LYS A 270 -4.28 9.27 16.11
CA LYS A 270 -4.97 10.54 15.85
C LYS A 270 -5.19 11.28 17.18
N LYS A 271 -5.02 12.60 17.17
CA LYS A 271 -5.10 13.47 18.34
C LYS A 271 -6.47 13.41 19.07
N ASN A 272 -7.54 13.14 18.33
CA ASN A 272 -8.90 12.98 18.86
C ASN A 272 -9.25 11.54 19.30
N ARG A 273 -8.26 10.63 19.34
CA ARG A 273 -8.51 9.25 19.81
C ARG A 273 -8.63 9.22 21.33
N ASN A 274 -9.66 8.52 21.82
CA ASN A 274 -9.91 8.37 23.25
C ASN A 274 -9.01 7.32 23.88
N LEU A 275 -8.53 7.61 25.09
CA LEU A 275 -7.80 6.73 25.99
C LEU A 275 -8.65 6.43 27.22
N GLU A 276 -8.61 5.22 27.74
CA GLU A 276 -9.29 4.86 28.99
C GLU A 276 -8.55 5.44 30.20
N THR A 277 -9.16 6.38 30.94
CA THR A 277 -8.53 7.12 32.05
C THR A 277 -8.17 6.23 33.23
N ASN A 278 -8.89 5.12 33.43
CA ASN A 278 -8.63 4.14 34.49
C ASN A 278 -7.46 3.19 34.18
N SER A 279 -6.87 3.26 32.99
CA SER A 279 -5.80 2.35 32.55
C SER A 279 -4.39 2.84 32.86
N PHE A 280 -4.22 4.09 33.31
CA PHE A 280 -2.95 4.71 33.63
C PHE A 280 -3.07 5.75 34.76
N VAL A 281 -1.93 6.15 35.30
CA VAL A 281 -1.84 7.24 36.28
C VAL A 281 -0.88 8.29 35.73
N LEU A 282 -1.36 9.49 35.50
CA LEU A 282 -0.53 10.65 35.21
C LEU A 282 -0.17 11.36 36.50
N LYS A 283 1.09 11.81 36.62
CA LYS A 283 1.59 12.54 37.77
C LYS A 283 2.00 13.94 37.37
N ASP A 284 1.79 14.91 38.26
CA ASP A 284 2.29 16.28 38.09
C ASP A 284 3.83 16.37 38.26
N ALA A 285 4.38 17.59 38.23
CA ALA A 285 5.82 17.84 38.35
C ALA A 285 6.39 17.47 39.73
N VAL A 286 5.59 17.37 40.76
CA VAL A 286 5.99 16.98 42.14
C VAL A 286 5.64 15.52 42.46
N GLY A 287 5.08 14.79 41.49
CA GLY A 287 4.79 13.37 41.61
C GLY A 287 3.39 13.04 42.13
N THR A 288 2.50 14.04 42.30
CA THR A 288 1.12 13.84 42.76
C THR A 288 0.26 13.33 41.60
N PRO A 289 -0.61 12.30 41.79
CA PRO A 289 -1.51 11.84 40.77
C PRO A 289 -2.48 12.93 40.31
N ILE A 290 -2.55 13.15 39.01
CA ILE A 290 -3.53 14.05 38.39
C ILE A 290 -4.86 13.30 38.25
N ARG A 291 -5.92 13.86 38.82
CA ARG A 291 -7.27 13.31 38.68
C ARG A 291 -7.83 13.67 37.32
N LEU A 292 -8.14 12.65 36.52
CA LEU A 292 -8.81 12.80 35.21
C LEU A 292 -10.31 12.61 35.40
N GLU A 293 -11.11 13.41 34.72
CA GLU A 293 -12.55 13.33 34.75
C GLU A 293 -13.08 12.40 33.65
N GLY A 294 -14.14 11.63 34.00
CA GLY A 294 -14.79 10.72 33.08
C GLY A 294 -13.97 9.44 32.73
N PRO A 295 -14.59 8.52 31.96
CA PRO A 295 -13.99 7.23 31.62
C PRO A 295 -12.95 7.32 30.48
N HIS A 296 -12.97 8.41 29.69
CA HIS A 296 -12.12 8.59 28.52
C HIS A 296 -11.55 10.01 28.47
N ILE A 297 -10.37 10.15 27.89
CA ILE A 297 -9.72 11.42 27.58
C ILE A 297 -9.13 11.36 26.18
N ALA A 298 -9.29 12.41 25.37
CA ALA A 298 -8.65 12.47 24.06
C ALA A 298 -7.13 12.70 24.19
N VAL A 299 -6.36 12.23 23.21
CA VAL A 299 -4.89 12.42 23.21
C VAL A 299 -4.55 13.91 23.27
N GLU A 300 -5.25 14.77 22.52
CA GLU A 300 -5.02 16.23 22.51
C GLU A 300 -5.34 16.91 23.84
N GLU A 301 -6.22 16.34 24.65
CA GLU A 301 -6.55 16.83 26.01
C GLU A 301 -5.54 16.32 27.03
N LEU A 302 -4.99 15.12 26.84
CA LEU A 302 -4.00 14.52 27.72
C LEU A 302 -2.64 15.21 27.62
N VAL A 303 -2.16 15.50 26.40
CA VAL A 303 -0.81 16.02 26.15
C VAL A 303 -0.46 17.29 26.97
N PRO A 304 -1.37 18.30 27.10
CA PRO A 304 -1.10 19.47 27.93
C PRO A 304 -0.96 19.20 29.43
N LEU A 305 -1.48 18.07 29.91
CA LEU A 305 -1.41 17.68 31.31
C LEU A 305 -0.09 16.99 31.69
N ILE A 306 0.71 16.61 30.69
CA ILE A 306 2.02 15.96 30.91
C ILE A 306 3.04 17.03 31.32
N PRO A 307 3.63 16.92 32.55
CA PRO A 307 4.58 17.93 32.99
C PRO A 307 5.85 17.91 32.13
N PRO A 308 6.43 19.09 31.81
CA PRO A 308 7.65 19.17 31.00
C PRO A 308 8.82 18.31 31.53
N THR A 309 8.90 18.12 32.83
CA THR A 309 9.92 17.28 33.50
C THR A 309 9.78 15.78 33.24
N ALA A 310 8.63 15.33 32.74
CA ALA A 310 8.38 13.93 32.38
C ALA A 310 8.93 13.56 31.00
N TYR A 311 9.25 14.54 30.18
CA TYR A 311 9.79 14.31 28.84
C TYR A 311 11.28 13.96 28.91
N ARG A 312 11.71 13.07 28.02
CA ARG A 312 13.13 12.71 27.83
C ARG A 312 13.57 13.09 26.44
N ALA A 313 14.76 13.65 26.33
CA ALA A 313 15.39 13.95 25.05
C ALA A 313 15.86 12.64 24.39
N VAL A 314 15.51 12.44 23.11
CA VAL A 314 16.01 11.35 22.27
C VAL A 314 16.51 11.96 20.97
N THR A 315 17.79 11.74 20.64
CA THR A 315 18.39 12.24 19.40
C THR A 315 18.36 11.15 18.33
N VAL A 316 17.84 11.51 17.16
CA VAL A 316 17.79 10.63 15.98
C VAL A 316 18.38 11.42 14.81
N GLY A 317 19.55 10.99 14.33
CA GLY A 317 20.36 11.80 13.39
C GLY A 317 20.69 13.15 13.99
N ASP A 318 20.40 14.23 13.27
CA ASP A 318 20.67 15.62 13.70
C ASP A 318 19.52 16.26 14.48
N LYS A 319 18.43 15.51 14.75
CA LYS A 319 17.23 16.03 15.41
C LYS A 319 17.04 15.47 16.79
N THR A 320 16.75 16.35 17.76
CA THR A 320 16.37 15.97 19.12
C THR A 320 14.85 16.04 19.28
N TYR A 321 14.28 14.95 19.77
CA TYR A 321 12.85 14.81 20.08
C TYR A 321 12.65 14.69 21.58
N TRP A 322 11.63 15.38 22.09
CA TRP A 322 11.19 15.22 23.46
C TRP A 322 10.11 14.16 23.51
N THR A 323 10.35 13.08 24.22
CA THR A 323 9.50 11.91 24.26
C THR A 323 8.98 11.64 25.65
N PHE A 324 7.71 11.25 25.74
CA PHE A 324 7.07 10.69 26.92
C PHE A 324 6.43 9.37 26.56
N THR A 325 6.52 8.37 27.43
CA THR A 325 5.98 7.02 27.15
C THR A 325 4.98 6.65 28.23
N LEU A 326 3.80 6.24 27.81
CA LEU A 326 2.71 5.85 28.68
C LEU A 326 2.09 4.54 28.19
N ALA A 327 1.87 3.60 29.10
CA ALA A 327 1.07 2.41 28.80
C ALA A 327 -0.40 2.70 29.10
N VAL A 328 -1.25 2.58 28.08
CA VAL A 328 -2.66 2.93 28.17
C VAL A 328 -3.56 1.85 27.55
N ARG A 329 -4.86 1.91 27.79
CA ARG A 329 -5.85 1.16 27.02
C ARG A 329 -6.55 2.08 26.04
N LEU A 330 -6.64 1.60 24.80
CA LEU A 330 -7.44 2.18 23.74
C LEU A 330 -8.71 1.36 23.54
N PRO A 331 -9.91 1.98 23.49
CA PRO A 331 -11.15 1.28 23.16
C PRO A 331 -11.00 0.51 21.83
N GLY A 332 -11.39 -0.77 21.85
CA GLY A 332 -11.28 -1.68 20.70
C GLY A 332 -9.87 -2.24 20.44
N LEU A 333 -8.80 -1.58 20.90
CA LEU A 333 -7.43 -2.02 20.66
C LEU A 333 -6.74 -2.64 21.89
N GLY A 334 -7.30 -2.47 23.07
CA GLY A 334 -6.75 -2.98 24.33
C GLY A 334 -5.49 -2.21 24.79
N LYS A 335 -4.58 -2.87 25.52
CA LYS A 335 -3.39 -2.25 26.09
C LYS A 335 -2.33 -1.98 25.00
N VAL A 336 -1.84 -0.74 24.98
CA VAL A 336 -0.79 -0.23 24.06
C VAL A 336 0.23 0.60 24.83
N ARG A 337 1.36 0.87 24.20
CA ARG A 337 2.42 1.71 24.74
C ARG A 337 2.97 2.64 23.68
#